data_0d66b532b561fc04a30110155cf7922d
#
_entry.id   0d66b532b561fc04a30110155cf7922d
#
_cell.length_a   1.000
_cell.length_b   1.000
_cell.length_c   1.000
_cell.angle_alpha   90.00
_cell.angle_beta   90.00
_cell.angle_gamma   90.00
#
_symmetry.space_group_name_H-M   'P 1'
#
loop_
_entity.id
_entity.type
_entity.pdbx_description
1 polymer ?
#
loop_
_entity_poly.entity_id
_entity_poly.type
_entity_poly.pdbx_seq_one_letter_code
_entity_poly.pdbx_strand_id
1 'polypeptide(L)'
;MIAENNQGPTSKKAHTKVFNSFQTKLTVFFTALFLLLQGAAFLTVREAIVQNIFDQSRDQLVAANRIFATRIQATVNALAEGAQILASDFGFRTAVATNDKATILSALNNLGARISADRVILVNLDYAITADTGNPDALVTDFPFYDLIDRAEEEDRAESFTVLDGIIYEFVVVPVLAPVPIAWIAIGVEIDREFADDFRNESTLPLDVTFATGRDEDGWAATVSTLPTAAQSDLPGALAAKGAMLGREPETLVLDDGDYVTLVERLQTPTESVSVNAVL
;
A
#
# COMPACT_ATOMS: atom_id res chain seq x y z
N MET A 1 -24.19 -69.04 73.43
CA MET A 1 -23.54 -69.30 72.15
C MET A 1 -23.22 -67.97 71.53
N ILE A 2 -22.03 -67.62 71.65
CA ILE A 2 -21.16 -66.76 70.87
C ILE A 2 -21.84 -65.62 70.05
N ALA A 3 -21.74 -64.37 70.58
CA ALA A 3 -21.96 -63.13 69.87
C ALA A 3 -20.61 -62.61 69.38
N GLU A 4 -20.48 -62.49 68.10
CA GLU A 4 -19.27 -61.98 67.47
C GLU A 4 -19.43 -60.46 67.25
N ASN A 5 -18.61 -59.70 67.90
CA ASN A 5 -18.54 -58.24 67.88
C ASN A 5 -17.59 -57.79 66.73
N ASN A 6 -18.16 -57.28 65.68
CA ASN A 6 -17.39 -56.73 64.55
C ASN A 6 -17.35 -55.23 64.66
N GLN A 7 -16.28 -54.65 65.20
CA GLN A 7 -16.01 -53.23 65.19
C GLN A 7 -15.25 -52.86 63.87
N GLY A 8 -15.91 -52.19 62.94
CA GLY A 8 -15.28 -51.65 61.76
C GLY A 8 -14.37 -50.45 62.09
N PRO A 9 -13.30 -50.24 61.35
CA PRO A 9 -12.31 -49.19 61.61
C PRO A 9 -12.86 -47.79 61.32
N THR A 10 -12.82 -46.96 62.36
CA THR A 10 -13.10 -45.50 62.21
C THR A 10 -12.00 -44.82 61.40
N SER A 11 -12.31 -44.39 60.15
CA SER A 11 -11.46 -43.55 59.37
C SER A 11 -11.31 -42.19 60.05
N LYS A 12 -10.17 -41.90 60.61
CA LYS A 12 -9.75 -40.60 61.10
C LYS A 12 -9.45 -39.71 59.86
N LYS A 13 -10.35 -38.78 59.56
CA LYS A 13 -10.04 -37.66 58.64
C LYS A 13 -8.93 -36.82 59.27
N ALA A 14 -7.74 -36.94 58.75
CA ALA A 14 -6.64 -36.03 59.04
C ALA A 14 -6.96 -34.65 58.46
N HIS A 15 -7.51 -33.76 59.28
CA HIS A 15 -7.56 -32.33 58.98
C HIS A 15 -6.13 -31.78 59.02
N THR A 16 -5.55 -31.49 57.88
CA THR A 16 -4.28 -30.82 57.73
C THR A 16 -4.32 -29.42 58.30
N LYS A 17 -3.89 -29.25 59.56
CA LYS A 17 -3.61 -27.97 60.19
C LYS A 17 -2.30 -27.39 59.61
N VAL A 18 -2.23 -27.08 58.34
CA VAL A 18 -0.99 -26.55 57.71
C VAL A 18 -0.84 -25.04 57.88
N PHE A 19 -1.91 -24.32 58.25
CA PHE A 19 -1.92 -22.85 58.24
C PHE A 19 -1.66 -22.12 59.58
N ASN A 20 -1.33 -22.82 60.68
CA ASN A 20 -1.23 -22.18 62.00
C ASN A 20 0.20 -21.96 62.51
N SER A 21 1.23 -22.37 61.82
CA SER A 21 2.62 -22.07 62.20
C SER A 21 3.03 -20.68 61.72
N PHE A 22 3.68 -19.89 62.54
CA PHE A 22 4.25 -18.57 62.19
C PHE A 22 5.16 -18.68 60.98
N GLN A 23 5.94 -19.74 60.85
CA GLN A 23 6.80 -20.03 59.71
C GLN A 23 6.00 -20.16 58.41
N THR A 24 4.87 -20.88 58.41
CA THR A 24 4.03 -21.04 57.25
C THR A 24 3.42 -19.72 56.77
N LYS A 25 2.96 -18.88 57.74
CA LYS A 25 2.43 -17.54 57.41
C LYS A 25 3.51 -16.65 56.79
N LEU A 26 4.73 -16.71 57.32
CA LEU A 26 5.86 -15.93 56.81
C LEU A 26 6.26 -16.40 55.41
N THR A 27 6.34 -17.70 55.19
CA THR A 27 6.66 -18.27 53.86
C THR A 27 5.60 -17.91 52.85
N VAL A 28 4.32 -18.04 53.18
CA VAL A 28 3.21 -17.63 52.26
C VAL A 28 3.26 -16.15 51.95
N PHE A 29 3.55 -15.29 52.96
CA PHE A 29 3.68 -13.86 52.76
C PHE A 29 4.83 -13.52 51.79
N PHE A 30 6.02 -14.08 52.01
CA PHE A 30 7.16 -13.80 51.11
C PHE A 30 6.95 -14.39 49.73
N THR A 31 6.33 -15.58 49.60
CA THR A 31 5.99 -16.16 48.30
C THR A 31 4.98 -15.28 47.57
N ALA A 32 3.93 -14.80 48.24
CA ALA A 32 2.96 -13.89 47.66
C ALA A 32 3.59 -12.56 47.24
N LEU A 33 4.46 -11.99 48.08
CA LEU A 33 5.20 -10.76 47.76
C LEU A 33 6.13 -10.97 46.58
N PHE A 34 6.83 -12.08 46.48
CA PHE A 34 7.70 -12.43 45.37
C PHE A 34 6.91 -12.57 44.07
N LEU A 35 5.77 -13.27 44.09
CA LEU A 35 4.89 -13.40 42.91
C LEU A 35 4.32 -12.06 42.47
N LEU A 36 4.00 -11.18 43.40
CA LEU A 36 3.51 -9.83 43.11
C LEU A 36 4.61 -9.00 42.45
N LEU A 37 5.84 -9.02 42.95
CA LEU A 37 6.98 -8.35 42.34
C LEU A 37 7.31 -8.90 40.97
N GLN A 38 7.28 -10.23 40.79
CA GLN A 38 7.48 -10.89 39.51
C GLN A 38 6.38 -10.49 38.50
N GLY A 39 5.12 -10.47 38.96
CA GLY A 39 3.99 -10.04 38.14
C GLY A 39 4.13 -8.56 37.70
N ALA A 40 4.48 -7.68 38.62
CA ALA A 40 4.74 -6.27 38.33
C ALA A 40 5.91 -6.09 37.33
N ALA A 41 7.04 -6.78 37.59
CA ALA A 41 8.18 -6.74 36.68
C ALA A 41 7.83 -7.27 35.26
N PHE A 42 7.06 -8.36 35.20
CA PHE A 42 6.60 -8.91 33.91
C PHE A 42 5.73 -7.92 33.14
N LEU A 43 4.80 -7.26 33.82
CA LEU A 43 3.93 -6.25 33.18
C LEU A 43 4.73 -5.05 32.67
N THR A 44 5.69 -4.54 33.46
CA THR A 44 6.52 -3.39 33.03
C THR A 44 7.45 -3.75 31.86
N VAL A 45 8.04 -4.94 31.87
CA VAL A 45 8.89 -5.42 30.77
C VAL A 45 8.07 -5.64 29.50
N ARG A 46 6.88 -6.24 29.64
CA ARG A 46 5.98 -6.44 28.50
C ARG A 46 5.60 -5.10 27.85
N GLU A 47 5.19 -4.12 28.66
CA GLU A 47 4.82 -2.80 28.18
C GLU A 47 5.99 -2.13 27.43
N ALA A 48 7.19 -2.16 28.04
CA ALA A 48 8.39 -1.59 27.45
C ALA A 48 8.79 -2.26 26.12
N ILE A 49 8.63 -3.58 26.01
CA ILE A 49 8.92 -4.33 24.78
C ILE A 49 7.92 -3.92 23.69
N VAL A 50 6.61 -3.89 24.00
CA VAL A 50 5.58 -3.55 23.03
C VAL A 50 5.79 -2.12 22.51
N GLN A 51 6.03 -1.15 23.40
CA GLN A 51 6.30 0.23 23.00
C GLN A 51 7.57 0.34 22.13
N ASN A 52 8.65 -0.34 22.50
CA ASN A 52 9.89 -0.29 21.71
C ASN A 52 9.73 -0.90 20.32
N ILE A 53 8.98 -2.00 20.19
CA ILE A 53 8.67 -2.62 18.89
C ILE A 53 7.83 -1.64 18.05
N PHE A 54 6.83 -0.99 18.65
CA PHE A 54 5.97 -0.03 17.98
C PHE A 54 6.76 1.18 17.46
N ASP A 55 7.59 1.78 18.30
CA ASP A 55 8.44 2.93 17.92
C ASP A 55 9.43 2.55 16.81
N GLN A 56 10.04 1.38 16.91
CA GLN A 56 10.94 0.88 15.87
C GLN A 56 10.20 0.65 14.54
N SER A 57 8.99 0.09 14.58
CA SER A 57 8.18 -0.12 13.37
C SER A 57 7.78 1.21 12.72
N ARG A 58 7.46 2.24 13.51
CA ARG A 58 7.17 3.58 13.02
C ARG A 58 8.35 4.18 12.25
N ASP A 59 9.54 4.14 12.83
CA ASP A 59 10.75 4.68 12.17
C ASP A 59 11.06 3.92 10.88
N GLN A 60 10.84 2.61 10.88
CA GLN A 60 11.04 1.75 9.73
C GLN A 60 10.04 2.08 8.60
N LEU A 61 8.76 2.27 8.91
CA LEU A 61 7.74 2.65 7.91
C LEU A 61 8.04 4.01 7.29
N VAL A 62 8.48 4.99 8.07
CA VAL A 62 8.88 6.30 7.55
C VAL A 62 10.08 6.17 6.59
N ALA A 63 11.04 5.29 6.92
CA ALA A 63 12.17 5.02 6.03
C ALA A 63 11.72 4.29 4.75
N ALA A 64 10.84 3.30 4.86
CA ALA A 64 10.26 2.58 3.71
C ALA A 64 9.50 3.52 2.78
N ASN A 65 8.71 4.44 3.32
CA ASN A 65 7.97 5.43 2.52
C ASN A 65 8.91 6.34 1.72
N ARG A 66 10.06 6.72 2.27
CA ARG A 66 11.07 7.49 1.52
C ARG A 66 11.67 6.69 0.37
N ILE A 67 11.94 5.40 0.60
CA ILE A 67 12.44 4.50 -0.46
C ILE A 67 11.38 4.37 -1.55
N PHE A 68 10.11 4.18 -1.18
CA PHE A 68 8.98 4.14 -2.09
C PHE A 68 8.90 5.39 -2.95
N ALA A 69 8.87 6.57 -2.35
CA ALA A 69 8.82 7.84 -3.08
C ALA A 69 10.01 8.02 -4.03
N THR A 70 11.23 7.62 -3.60
CA THR A 70 12.43 7.69 -4.45
C THR A 70 12.33 6.76 -5.65
N ARG A 71 11.80 5.54 -5.46
CA ARG A 71 11.60 4.57 -6.53
C ARG A 71 10.58 5.06 -7.56
N ILE A 72 9.42 5.54 -7.09
CA ILE A 72 8.40 6.15 -7.95
C ILE A 72 9.03 7.26 -8.81
N GLN A 73 9.76 8.19 -8.19
CA GLN A 73 10.39 9.28 -8.93
C GLN A 73 11.44 8.79 -9.95
N ALA A 74 12.16 7.72 -9.65
CA ALA A 74 13.11 7.12 -10.60
C ALA A 74 12.37 6.53 -11.81
N THR A 75 11.25 5.82 -11.59
CA THR A 75 10.37 5.28 -12.64
C THR A 75 9.83 6.41 -13.51
N VAL A 76 9.24 7.44 -12.91
CA VAL A 76 8.74 8.64 -13.62
C VAL A 76 9.81 9.26 -14.51
N ASN A 77 11.02 9.44 -13.99
CA ASN A 77 12.11 10.02 -14.76
C ASN A 77 12.49 9.15 -15.96
N ALA A 78 12.58 7.84 -15.78
CA ALA A 78 12.90 6.91 -16.87
C ALA A 78 11.80 6.90 -17.96
N LEU A 79 10.53 6.94 -17.57
CA LEU A 79 9.40 7.02 -18.48
C LEU A 79 9.42 8.34 -19.25
N ALA A 80 9.63 9.47 -18.56
CA ALA A 80 9.70 10.80 -19.18
C ALA A 80 10.86 10.90 -20.18
N GLU A 81 12.04 10.41 -19.84
CA GLU A 81 13.20 10.39 -20.75
C GLU A 81 12.89 9.54 -22.00
N GLY A 82 12.32 8.35 -21.83
CA GLY A 82 11.90 7.51 -22.94
C GLY A 82 10.89 8.19 -23.85
N ALA A 83 9.88 8.83 -23.26
CA ALA A 83 8.87 9.59 -23.98
C ALA A 83 9.46 10.77 -24.78
N GLN A 84 10.36 11.54 -24.17
CA GLN A 84 11.02 12.68 -24.82
C GLN A 84 11.87 12.24 -26.02
N ILE A 85 12.53 11.07 -25.93
CA ILE A 85 13.28 10.51 -27.06
C ILE A 85 12.35 10.25 -28.25
N LEU A 86 11.19 9.60 -28.01
CA LEU A 86 10.21 9.36 -29.08
C LEU A 86 9.58 10.66 -29.57
N ALA A 87 9.18 11.55 -28.66
CA ALA A 87 8.57 12.84 -28.99
C ALA A 87 9.50 13.73 -29.86
N SER A 88 10.82 13.55 -29.75
CA SER A 88 11.82 14.25 -30.57
C SER A 88 12.13 13.55 -31.91
N ASP A 89 11.69 12.31 -32.11
CA ASP A 89 11.94 11.55 -33.34
C ASP A 89 11.21 12.17 -34.52
N PHE A 90 11.95 12.43 -35.61
CA PHE A 90 11.39 13.08 -36.81
C PHE A 90 10.32 12.22 -37.50
N GLY A 91 10.56 10.91 -37.59
CA GLY A 91 9.62 9.97 -38.20
C GLY A 91 8.31 9.90 -37.44
N PHE A 92 8.41 9.82 -36.11
CA PHE A 92 7.25 9.81 -35.22
C PHE A 92 6.42 11.11 -35.35
N ARG A 93 7.08 12.27 -35.25
CA ARG A 93 6.40 13.58 -35.45
C ARG A 93 5.72 13.70 -36.80
N THR A 94 6.34 13.17 -37.86
CA THR A 94 5.74 13.12 -39.19
C THR A 94 4.51 12.23 -39.22
N ALA A 95 4.57 11.05 -38.61
CA ALA A 95 3.44 10.14 -38.50
C ALA A 95 2.26 10.78 -37.74
N VAL A 96 2.55 11.47 -36.63
CA VAL A 96 1.56 12.23 -35.85
C VAL A 96 0.91 13.33 -36.72
N ALA A 97 1.72 14.13 -37.40
CA ALA A 97 1.24 15.23 -38.23
C ALA A 97 0.38 14.75 -39.44
N THR A 98 0.66 13.55 -39.97
CA THR A 98 -0.09 12.93 -41.07
C THR A 98 -1.19 11.96 -40.59
N ASN A 99 -1.35 11.78 -39.28
CA ASN A 99 -2.30 10.84 -38.66
C ASN A 99 -2.15 9.40 -39.16
N ASP A 100 -0.90 8.97 -39.41
CA ASP A 100 -0.60 7.58 -39.80
C ASP A 100 -0.70 6.65 -38.56
N LYS A 101 -1.91 6.21 -38.27
CA LYS A 101 -2.23 5.39 -37.09
C LYS A 101 -1.36 4.12 -37.00
N ALA A 102 -1.06 3.47 -38.10
CA ALA A 102 -0.27 2.22 -38.11
C ALA A 102 1.17 2.49 -37.67
N THR A 103 1.80 3.54 -38.23
CA THR A 103 3.16 3.95 -37.84
C THR A 103 3.19 4.46 -36.40
N ILE A 104 2.20 5.23 -35.97
CA ILE A 104 2.05 5.73 -34.60
C ILE A 104 1.99 4.55 -33.62
N LEU A 105 1.06 3.63 -33.77
CA LEU A 105 0.91 2.46 -32.90
C LEU A 105 2.18 1.60 -32.84
N SER A 106 2.84 1.39 -34.00
CA SER A 106 4.11 0.65 -34.03
C SER A 106 5.19 1.36 -33.21
N ALA A 107 5.29 2.68 -33.31
CA ALA A 107 6.26 3.47 -32.54
C ALA A 107 5.95 3.45 -31.03
N LEU A 108 4.67 3.60 -30.65
CA LEU A 108 4.23 3.54 -29.24
C LEU A 108 4.49 2.17 -28.61
N ASN A 109 4.18 1.07 -29.33
CA ASN A 109 4.47 -0.28 -28.86
C ASN A 109 5.98 -0.53 -28.68
N ASN A 110 6.79 -0.06 -29.64
CA ASN A 110 8.25 -0.17 -29.55
C ASN A 110 8.80 0.63 -28.36
N LEU A 111 8.24 1.81 -28.09
CA LEU A 111 8.61 2.59 -26.92
C LEU A 111 8.25 1.85 -25.64
N GLY A 112 6.98 1.44 -25.50
CA GLY A 112 6.50 0.73 -24.32
C GLY A 112 7.39 -0.47 -23.96
N ALA A 113 7.69 -1.31 -24.96
CA ALA A 113 8.57 -2.48 -24.79
C ALA A 113 10.00 -2.12 -24.33
N ARG A 114 10.52 -0.96 -24.74
CA ARG A 114 11.90 -0.52 -24.39
C ARG A 114 12.02 0.03 -22.98
N ILE A 115 10.96 0.63 -22.47
CA ILE A 115 10.95 1.31 -21.16
C ILE A 115 10.10 0.57 -20.13
N SER A 116 9.62 -0.64 -20.46
CA SER A 116 8.75 -1.45 -19.60
C SER A 116 7.49 -0.71 -19.17
N ALA A 117 6.88 0.01 -20.13
CA ALA A 117 5.59 0.66 -19.94
C ALA A 117 4.46 -0.27 -20.38
N ASP A 118 3.40 -0.36 -19.58
CA ASP A 118 2.27 -1.25 -19.82
C ASP A 118 1.26 -0.64 -20.79
N ARG A 119 1.17 0.70 -20.80
CA ARG A 119 0.26 1.43 -21.68
C ARG A 119 0.88 2.70 -22.18
N VAL A 120 0.77 2.96 -23.49
CA VAL A 120 1.23 4.19 -24.12
C VAL A 120 0.10 4.75 -25.00
N ILE A 121 -0.29 5.99 -24.74
CA ILE A 121 -1.43 6.65 -25.35
C ILE A 121 -0.95 7.91 -26.07
N LEU A 122 -1.41 8.15 -27.29
CA LEU A 122 -1.25 9.42 -27.99
C LEU A 122 -2.56 10.21 -27.90
N VAL A 123 -2.47 11.44 -27.39
CA VAL A 123 -3.59 12.36 -27.23
C VAL A 123 -3.36 13.57 -28.13
N ASN A 124 -4.37 13.97 -28.89
CA ASN A 124 -4.29 15.14 -29.77
C ASN A 124 -4.59 16.44 -29.01
N LEU A 125 -4.57 17.57 -29.74
CA LEU A 125 -4.84 18.92 -29.20
C LEU A 125 -6.29 19.12 -28.72
N ASP A 126 -7.21 18.25 -29.14
CA ASP A 126 -8.60 18.29 -28.71
C ASP A 126 -8.84 17.34 -27.52
N TYR A 127 -7.77 16.88 -26.82
CA TYR A 127 -7.78 15.91 -25.73
C TYR A 127 -8.30 14.52 -26.13
N ALA A 128 -8.42 14.22 -27.43
CA ALA A 128 -8.90 12.93 -27.90
C ALA A 128 -7.75 11.91 -28.03
N ILE A 129 -8.01 10.68 -27.61
CA ILE A 129 -7.10 9.55 -27.78
C ILE A 129 -7.10 9.17 -29.27
N THR A 130 -5.96 9.29 -29.92
CA THR A 130 -5.80 8.94 -31.34
C THR A 130 -5.12 7.59 -31.55
N ALA A 131 -4.33 7.15 -30.57
CA ALA A 131 -3.72 5.82 -30.54
C ALA A 131 -3.54 5.38 -29.08
N ASP A 132 -3.77 4.10 -28.79
CA ASP A 132 -3.65 3.50 -27.47
C ASP A 132 -3.14 2.07 -27.61
N THR A 133 -2.00 1.75 -26.99
CA THR A 133 -1.42 0.41 -27.05
C THR A 133 -2.24 -0.61 -26.28
N GLY A 134 -2.96 -0.18 -25.23
CA GLY A 134 -3.84 -1.03 -24.44
C GLY A 134 -5.17 -1.34 -25.15
N ASN A 135 -5.59 -0.49 -26.11
CA ASN A 135 -6.80 -0.68 -26.89
C ASN A 135 -6.65 -0.16 -28.33
N PRO A 136 -5.87 -0.88 -29.17
CA PRO A 136 -5.50 -0.40 -30.52
C PRO A 136 -6.67 -0.16 -31.46
N ASP A 137 -7.78 -0.88 -31.26
CA ASP A 137 -8.97 -0.84 -32.11
C ASP A 137 -10.08 0.06 -31.55
N ALA A 138 -9.83 0.72 -30.41
CA ALA A 138 -10.82 1.61 -29.82
C ALA A 138 -11.20 2.74 -30.78
N LEU A 139 -12.48 3.13 -30.70
CA LEU A 139 -12.92 4.38 -31.30
C LEU A 139 -12.23 5.54 -30.59
N VAL A 140 -12.13 6.67 -31.30
CA VAL A 140 -11.63 7.92 -30.72
C VAL A 140 -12.52 8.30 -29.54
N THR A 141 -11.92 8.42 -28.36
CA THR A 141 -12.57 8.82 -27.10
C THR A 141 -11.75 9.92 -26.43
N ASP A 142 -12.38 10.70 -25.59
CA ASP A 142 -11.68 11.72 -24.84
C ASP A 142 -10.73 11.09 -23.80
N PHE A 143 -9.56 11.68 -23.65
CA PHE A 143 -8.62 11.32 -22.59
C PHE A 143 -9.18 11.86 -21.26
N PRO A 144 -9.42 11.01 -20.27
CA PRO A 144 -10.19 11.42 -19.08
C PRO A 144 -9.42 12.32 -18.10
N PHE A 145 -8.12 12.55 -18.31
CA PHE A 145 -7.24 13.27 -17.39
C PHE A 145 -6.73 14.58 -18.01
N TYR A 146 -7.64 15.51 -18.31
CA TYR A 146 -7.32 16.82 -18.92
C TYR A 146 -6.31 17.62 -18.11
N ASP A 147 -6.50 17.67 -16.79
CA ASP A 147 -5.61 18.40 -15.87
C ASP A 147 -4.16 17.93 -15.96
N LEU A 148 -3.94 16.66 -16.32
CA LEU A 148 -2.60 16.12 -16.48
C LEU A 148 -1.94 16.65 -17.77
N ILE A 149 -2.73 16.83 -18.84
CA ILE A 149 -2.27 17.43 -20.08
C ILE A 149 -1.99 18.92 -19.87
N ASP A 150 -2.91 19.65 -19.22
CA ASP A 150 -2.76 21.08 -18.96
C ASP A 150 -1.48 21.36 -18.15
N ARG A 151 -1.20 20.55 -17.13
CA ARG A 151 0.06 20.64 -16.39
C ARG A 151 1.28 20.29 -17.25
N ALA A 152 1.18 19.27 -18.11
CA ALA A 152 2.28 18.91 -19.01
C ALA A 152 2.56 20.02 -20.06
N GLU A 153 1.56 20.83 -20.43
CA GLU A 153 1.74 22.00 -21.28
C GLU A 153 2.51 23.13 -20.56
N GLU A 154 2.25 23.32 -19.25
CA GLU A 154 2.89 24.37 -18.45
C GLU A 154 4.30 24.00 -17.99
N GLU A 155 4.52 22.71 -17.64
CA GLU A 155 5.72 22.22 -16.95
C GLU A 155 6.64 21.37 -17.85
N ASP A 156 6.35 21.25 -19.17
CA ASP A 156 7.00 20.35 -20.14
C ASP A 156 6.81 18.85 -19.85
N ARG A 157 6.28 18.48 -18.71
CA ARG A 157 5.85 17.15 -18.32
C ARG A 157 4.93 17.20 -17.11
N ALA A 158 4.09 16.18 -16.96
CA ALA A 158 3.31 15.97 -15.75
C ALA A 158 3.23 14.48 -15.40
N GLU A 159 3.13 14.17 -14.13
CA GLU A 159 2.93 12.81 -13.63
C GLU A 159 1.75 12.75 -12.68
N SER A 160 1.11 11.56 -12.61
CA SER A 160 0.02 11.35 -11.68
C SER A 160 -0.39 9.88 -11.60
N PHE A 161 -0.85 9.45 -10.43
CA PHE A 161 -1.56 8.19 -10.28
C PHE A 161 -2.99 8.36 -10.74
N THR A 162 -3.50 7.41 -11.53
CA THR A 162 -4.86 7.46 -12.08
C THR A 162 -5.50 6.09 -12.04
N VAL A 163 -6.81 6.05 -12.16
CA VAL A 163 -7.55 4.80 -12.39
C VAL A 163 -8.16 4.86 -13.78
N LEU A 164 -7.69 4.00 -14.67
CA LEU A 164 -8.19 3.86 -16.04
C LEU A 164 -8.66 2.44 -16.26
N ASP A 165 -9.90 2.26 -16.71
CA ASP A 165 -10.53 0.95 -16.92
C ASP A 165 -10.52 0.04 -15.66
N GLY A 166 -10.51 0.64 -14.45
CA GLY A 166 -10.47 -0.07 -13.17
C GLY A 166 -9.07 -0.50 -12.71
N ILE A 167 -8.04 -0.14 -13.46
CA ILE A 167 -6.64 -0.44 -13.19
C ILE A 167 -5.95 0.84 -12.71
N ILE A 168 -5.10 0.73 -11.68
CA ILE A 168 -4.28 1.85 -11.22
C ILE A 168 -3.05 1.94 -12.13
N TYR A 169 -2.81 3.12 -12.67
CA TYR A 169 -1.60 3.45 -13.42
C TYR A 169 -0.88 4.63 -12.78
N GLU A 170 0.43 4.62 -12.87
CA GLU A 170 1.23 5.83 -12.78
C GLU A 170 1.47 6.33 -14.20
N PHE A 171 0.84 7.46 -14.57
CA PHE A 171 1.01 8.09 -15.87
C PHE A 171 2.02 9.22 -15.83
N VAL A 172 2.85 9.28 -16.89
CA VAL A 172 3.71 10.41 -17.21
C VAL A 172 3.28 10.94 -18.58
N VAL A 173 3.01 12.24 -18.67
CA VAL A 173 2.61 12.91 -19.93
C VAL A 173 3.71 13.87 -20.35
N VAL A 174 4.07 13.82 -21.65
CA VAL A 174 5.03 14.72 -22.26
C VAL A 174 4.49 15.26 -23.59
N PRO A 175 4.80 16.53 -23.98
CA PRO A 175 4.38 17.08 -25.24
C PRO A 175 5.20 16.53 -26.42
N VAL A 176 4.56 16.39 -27.58
CA VAL A 176 5.19 16.19 -28.88
C VAL A 176 5.29 17.53 -29.58
N LEU A 177 6.52 18.04 -29.72
CA LEU A 177 6.75 19.41 -30.21
C LEU A 177 7.19 19.45 -31.69
N ALA A 178 6.58 20.37 -32.49
CA ALA A 178 6.98 20.62 -33.88
C ALA A 178 6.62 22.06 -34.40
N PRO A 179 7.25 23.13 -33.98
CA PRO A 179 7.99 23.47 -32.75
C PRO A 179 7.09 23.71 -31.56
N VAL A 180 5.79 23.87 -31.76
CA VAL A 180 4.76 23.92 -30.69
C VAL A 180 4.17 22.55 -30.46
N PRO A 181 3.45 22.32 -29.36
CA PRO A 181 2.76 21.06 -29.15
C PRO A 181 1.84 20.70 -30.30
N ILE A 182 1.94 19.46 -30.81
CA ILE A 182 1.05 18.87 -31.81
C ILE A 182 0.27 17.69 -31.29
N ALA A 183 0.70 17.12 -30.17
CA ALA A 183 0.06 16.05 -29.44
C ALA A 183 0.77 15.85 -28.09
N TRP A 184 0.25 14.96 -27.25
CA TRP A 184 0.88 14.49 -26.02
C TRP A 184 1.03 12.97 -26.04
N ILE A 185 2.11 12.47 -25.44
CA ILE A 185 2.31 11.05 -25.17
C ILE A 185 2.06 10.84 -23.67
N ALA A 186 1.06 10.05 -23.33
CA ALA A 186 0.83 9.58 -21.97
C ALA A 186 1.34 8.14 -21.86
N ILE A 187 2.27 7.90 -20.92
CA ILE A 187 2.90 6.61 -20.68
C ILE A 187 2.52 6.14 -19.28
N GLY A 188 1.96 4.93 -19.18
CA GLY A 188 1.51 4.34 -17.92
C GLY A 188 2.27 3.07 -17.58
N VAL A 189 2.65 2.98 -16.30
CA VAL A 189 3.04 1.72 -15.66
C VAL A 189 1.87 1.28 -14.79
N GLU A 190 1.47 0.02 -14.94
CA GLU A 190 0.41 -0.58 -14.14
C GLU A 190 0.90 -0.81 -12.70
N ILE A 191 0.10 -0.40 -11.75
CA ILE A 191 0.31 -0.73 -10.34
C ILE A 191 -0.42 -2.04 -10.07
N ASP A 192 0.25 -3.12 -10.39
CA ASP A 192 -0.26 -4.47 -10.23
C ASP A 192 0.34 -5.18 -9.00
N ARG A 193 0.03 -6.46 -8.86
CA ARG A 193 0.58 -7.26 -7.77
C ARG A 193 2.08 -7.49 -7.92
N GLU A 194 2.60 -7.61 -9.14
CA GLU A 194 4.03 -7.78 -9.39
C GLU A 194 4.79 -6.53 -8.92
N PHE A 195 4.28 -5.36 -9.25
CA PHE A 195 4.81 -4.08 -8.77
C PHE A 195 4.86 -4.01 -7.22
N ALA A 196 3.77 -4.40 -6.56
CA ALA A 196 3.68 -4.39 -5.09
C ALA A 196 4.61 -5.45 -4.46
N ASP A 197 4.69 -6.66 -5.03
CA ASP A 197 5.57 -7.73 -4.57
C ASP A 197 7.05 -7.36 -4.79
N ASP A 198 7.40 -6.73 -5.90
CA ASP A 198 8.74 -6.22 -6.18
C ASP A 198 9.16 -5.19 -5.15
N PHE A 199 8.30 -4.21 -4.85
CA PHE A 199 8.58 -3.23 -3.81
C PHE A 199 8.78 -3.89 -2.44
N ARG A 200 7.92 -4.84 -2.07
CA ARG A 200 8.04 -5.60 -0.82
C ARG A 200 9.37 -6.35 -0.76
N ASN A 201 9.78 -7.00 -1.85
CA ASN A 201 10.99 -7.83 -1.91
C ASN A 201 12.28 -6.99 -1.91
N GLU A 202 12.24 -5.77 -2.45
CA GLU A 202 13.37 -4.83 -2.41
C GLU A 202 13.51 -4.14 -1.04
N SER A 203 12.42 -4.08 -0.28
CA SER A 203 12.48 -3.57 1.08
C SER A 203 13.31 -4.51 1.97
N THR A 204 14.21 -3.95 2.75
CA THR A 204 14.96 -4.69 3.79
C THR A 204 14.08 -5.01 5.00
N LEU A 205 12.85 -4.53 4.99
CA LEU A 205 11.89 -4.66 6.08
C LEU A 205 10.79 -5.67 5.71
N PRO A 206 10.32 -6.48 6.66
CA PRO A 206 9.14 -7.31 6.46
C PRO A 206 7.90 -6.39 6.49
N LEU A 207 7.56 -5.79 5.36
CA LEU A 207 6.37 -4.95 5.22
C LEU A 207 5.48 -5.51 4.12
N ASP A 208 4.18 -5.26 4.27
CA ASP A 208 3.21 -5.46 3.22
C ASP A 208 2.81 -4.12 2.62
N VAL A 209 2.41 -4.15 1.35
CA VAL A 209 2.01 -2.97 0.58
C VAL A 209 0.62 -3.18 0.02
N THR A 210 -0.22 -2.17 0.17
CA THR A 210 -1.55 -2.15 -0.46
C THR A 210 -1.78 -0.83 -1.15
N PHE A 211 -2.20 -0.88 -2.41
CA PHE A 211 -2.73 0.27 -3.12
C PHE A 211 -4.25 0.26 -3.00
N ALA A 212 -4.77 1.26 -2.33
CA ALA A 212 -6.20 1.41 -2.08
C ALA A 212 -6.73 2.65 -2.82
N THR A 213 -7.85 2.46 -3.51
CA THR A 213 -8.60 3.56 -4.12
C THR A 213 -9.74 3.99 -3.21
N GLY A 214 -9.98 5.29 -3.11
CA GLY A 214 -11.11 5.84 -2.37
C GLY A 214 -11.90 6.79 -3.25
N ARG A 215 -13.23 6.76 -3.09
CA ARG A 215 -14.15 7.78 -3.63
C ARG A 215 -15.00 8.27 -2.47
N ASP A 216 -15.30 9.54 -2.46
CA ASP A 216 -16.05 10.17 -1.36
C ASP A 216 -17.42 9.50 -1.11
N GLU A 217 -18.05 8.94 -2.17
CA GLU A 217 -19.37 8.30 -2.09
C GLU A 217 -19.30 6.77 -1.99
N ASP A 218 -18.27 6.12 -2.55
CA ASP A 218 -18.19 4.66 -2.68
C ASP A 218 -17.30 4.00 -1.58
N GLY A 219 -16.65 4.82 -0.76
CA GLY A 219 -15.73 4.33 0.27
C GLY A 219 -14.38 3.84 -0.28
N TRP A 220 -13.69 3.02 0.50
CA TRP A 220 -12.37 2.48 0.18
C TRP A 220 -12.46 1.12 -0.50
N ALA A 221 -11.57 0.87 -1.46
CA ALA A 221 -11.36 -0.43 -2.06
C ALA A 221 -9.86 -0.75 -2.10
N ALA A 222 -9.45 -1.90 -1.57
CA ALA A 222 -8.10 -2.41 -1.75
C ALA A 222 -8.01 -3.01 -3.17
N THR A 223 -7.26 -2.35 -4.05
CA THR A 223 -7.18 -2.75 -5.46
C THR A 223 -6.04 -3.73 -5.70
N VAL A 224 -4.87 -3.47 -5.10
CA VAL A 224 -3.67 -4.31 -5.17
C VAL A 224 -3.09 -4.45 -3.77
N SER A 225 -2.76 -5.67 -3.34
CA SER A 225 -2.26 -5.88 -1.98
C SER A 225 -1.35 -7.10 -1.87
N THR A 226 -0.31 -7.00 -1.08
CA THR A 226 0.54 -8.13 -0.65
C THR A 226 0.10 -8.74 0.67
N LEU A 227 -0.84 -8.11 1.39
CA LEU A 227 -1.42 -8.61 2.62
C LEU A 227 -2.02 -10.01 2.46
N PRO A 228 -2.11 -10.82 3.54
CA PRO A 228 -2.92 -12.03 3.56
C PRO A 228 -4.39 -11.74 3.20
N THR A 229 -5.06 -12.70 2.55
CA THR A 229 -6.44 -12.51 2.05
C THR A 229 -7.44 -12.10 3.15
N ALA A 230 -7.25 -12.61 4.38
CA ALA A 230 -8.11 -12.24 5.51
C ALA A 230 -8.00 -10.74 5.83
N ALA A 231 -6.77 -10.22 5.96
CA ALA A 231 -6.52 -8.80 6.21
C ALA A 231 -6.98 -7.90 5.06
N GLN A 232 -6.86 -8.37 3.81
CA GLN A 232 -7.30 -7.60 2.63
C GLN A 232 -8.81 -7.29 2.67
N SER A 233 -9.64 -8.23 3.13
CA SER A 233 -11.09 -8.05 3.17
C SER A 233 -11.53 -7.00 4.19
N ASP A 234 -10.81 -6.85 5.29
CA ASP A 234 -11.15 -5.92 6.37
C ASP A 234 -10.58 -4.54 6.18
N LEU A 235 -9.47 -4.44 5.42
CA LEU A 235 -8.72 -3.21 5.23
C LEU A 235 -9.59 -2.01 4.80
N PRO A 236 -10.51 -2.13 3.80
CA PRO A 236 -11.36 -1.01 3.40
C PRO A 236 -12.23 -0.48 4.54
N GLY A 237 -12.80 -1.37 5.35
CA GLY A 237 -13.60 -1.01 6.51
C GLY A 237 -12.78 -0.31 7.60
N ALA A 238 -11.58 -0.81 7.87
CA ALA A 238 -10.66 -0.25 8.84
C ALA A 238 -10.14 1.15 8.41
N LEU A 239 -9.83 1.33 7.12
CA LEU A 239 -9.45 2.63 6.55
C LEU A 239 -10.61 3.62 6.64
N ALA A 240 -11.84 3.21 6.29
CA ALA A 240 -13.02 4.05 6.40
C ALA A 240 -13.31 4.50 7.84
N ALA A 241 -13.12 3.61 8.81
CA ALA A 241 -13.32 3.92 10.23
C ALA A 241 -12.32 4.96 10.76
N LYS A 242 -11.11 4.98 10.23
CA LYS A 242 -10.06 5.96 10.57
C LYS A 242 -10.28 7.31 9.89
N GLY A 243 -10.88 7.33 8.69
CA GLY A 243 -11.23 8.55 7.97
C GLY A 243 -10.07 9.53 7.79
N ALA A 244 -10.32 10.81 8.13
CA ALA A 244 -9.34 11.90 8.00
C ALA A 244 -8.11 11.79 8.96
N MET A 245 -8.07 10.82 9.86
CA MET A 245 -6.91 10.55 10.71
C MET A 245 -5.80 9.81 9.97
N LEU A 246 -6.08 9.25 8.78
CA LEU A 246 -5.07 8.64 7.92
C LEU A 246 -4.14 9.74 7.41
N GLY A 247 -2.95 9.82 7.96
CA GLY A 247 -1.99 10.87 7.71
C GLY A 247 -0.57 10.37 7.57
N ARG A 248 0.36 11.31 7.48
CA ARG A 248 1.80 11.07 7.30
C ARG A 248 2.50 10.42 8.50
N GLU A 249 1.78 10.16 9.58
CA GLU A 249 2.32 9.50 10.76
C GLU A 249 1.82 8.06 10.83
N PRO A 250 2.70 7.09 11.15
CA PRO A 250 2.31 5.70 11.35
C PRO A 250 1.29 5.55 12.48
N GLU A 251 0.23 4.80 12.21
CA GLU A 251 -0.86 4.49 13.14
C GLU A 251 -1.08 2.98 13.28
N THR A 252 -1.75 2.56 14.35
CA THR A 252 -2.19 1.17 14.48
C THR A 252 -3.53 0.98 13.80
N LEU A 253 -3.58 0.00 12.90
CA LEU A 253 -4.78 -0.50 12.27
C LEU A 253 -5.09 -1.88 12.83
N VAL A 254 -6.32 -2.09 13.27
CA VAL A 254 -6.77 -3.37 13.80
C VAL A 254 -7.54 -4.08 12.70
N LEU A 255 -7.05 -5.23 12.27
CA LEU A 255 -7.69 -6.12 11.30
C LEU A 255 -8.05 -7.44 11.98
N ASP A 256 -8.87 -8.29 11.36
CA ASP A 256 -9.37 -9.53 11.95
C ASP A 256 -8.24 -10.53 12.33
N ASP A 257 -7.12 -10.49 11.63
CA ASP A 257 -5.97 -11.37 11.84
C ASP A 257 -4.88 -10.78 12.77
N GLY A 258 -4.99 -9.50 13.15
CA GLY A 258 -4.05 -8.86 14.07
C GLY A 258 -3.96 -7.35 13.99
N ASP A 259 -3.06 -6.80 14.80
CA ASP A 259 -2.76 -5.37 14.83
C ASP A 259 -1.58 -5.08 13.90
N TYR A 260 -1.76 -4.10 13.01
CA TYR A 260 -0.77 -3.64 12.05
C TYR A 260 -0.34 -2.21 12.38
N VAL A 261 0.96 -1.95 12.33
CA VAL A 261 1.45 -0.57 12.28
C VAL A 261 1.49 -0.16 10.83
N THR A 262 0.74 0.85 10.48
CA THR A 262 0.55 1.25 9.07
C THR A 262 0.83 2.73 8.86
N LEU A 263 1.33 3.06 7.67
CA LEU A 263 1.49 4.41 7.16
C LEU A 263 0.70 4.52 5.85
N VAL A 264 -0.17 5.50 5.77
CA VAL A 264 -0.94 5.78 4.54
C VAL A 264 -0.37 7.02 3.86
N GLU A 265 0.14 6.85 2.65
CA GLU A 265 0.61 7.94 1.81
C GLU A 265 -0.41 8.21 0.70
N ARG A 266 -0.93 9.44 0.65
CA ARG A 266 -1.81 9.86 -0.44
C ARG A 266 -0.96 10.17 -1.67
N LEU A 267 -1.20 9.44 -2.75
CA LEU A 267 -0.53 9.64 -4.02
C LEU A 267 -1.21 10.77 -4.80
N GLN A 268 -0.45 11.48 -5.61
CA GLN A 268 -0.98 12.57 -6.41
C GLN A 268 -1.91 12.03 -7.50
N THR A 269 -3.14 12.52 -7.55
CA THR A 269 -4.13 12.16 -8.57
C THR A 269 -4.59 13.41 -9.34
N PRO A 270 -4.96 13.29 -10.62
CA PRO A 270 -5.33 14.45 -11.45
C PRO A 270 -6.69 15.03 -11.07
N THR A 271 -7.57 14.23 -10.47
CA THR A 271 -8.89 14.66 -10.02
C THR A 271 -9.08 14.31 -8.57
N GLU A 272 -9.78 15.17 -7.80
CA GLU A 272 -10.08 14.91 -6.38
C GLU A 272 -11.13 13.80 -6.17
N SER A 273 -11.85 13.41 -7.24
CA SER A 273 -12.93 12.41 -7.17
C SER A 273 -12.46 10.98 -6.90
N VAL A 274 -11.20 10.66 -7.20
CA VAL A 274 -10.61 9.35 -6.89
C VAL A 274 -9.26 9.58 -6.25
N SER A 275 -9.10 9.19 -5.00
CA SER A 275 -7.79 9.16 -4.35
C SER A 275 -7.14 7.78 -4.55
N VAL A 276 -5.84 7.77 -4.81
CA VAL A 276 -5.00 6.56 -4.76
C VAL A 276 -4.08 6.71 -3.57
N ASN A 277 -3.99 5.67 -2.75
CA ASN A 277 -3.19 5.70 -1.53
C ASN A 277 -2.34 4.45 -1.46
N ALA A 278 -1.07 4.63 -1.07
CA ALA A 278 -0.19 3.54 -0.68
C ALA A 278 -0.32 3.33 0.83
N VAL A 279 -0.63 2.11 1.23
CA VAL A 279 -0.73 1.66 2.63
C VAL A 279 0.42 0.70 2.88
N LEU A 280 1.36 1.11 3.72
CA LEU A 280 2.57 0.38 4.07
C LEU A 280 2.46 -0.25 5.45
#